data_0249aa265490a5b85cfc8125f1ed2104
#
_entry.id   0249aa265490a5b85cfc8125f1ed2104
#
_cell.length_a   1.000
_cell.length_b   1.000
_cell.length_c   1.000
_cell.angle_alpha   90.00
_cell.angle_beta   90.00
_cell.angle_gamma   90.00
#
_symmetry.space_group_name_H-M   'P 1'
#
loop_
_entity.id
_entity.type
_entity.pdbx_description
1 polymer ?
#
loop_
_entity_poly.entity_id
_entity_poly.type
_entity_poly.pdbx_seq_one_letter_code
_entity_poly.pdbx_strand_id
1 'polypeptide(L)'
;ANEGEARETKVKVTYGTLGFEVAVNQAAKQGEEPEPEPTEPTELAYLDGSYYEPGYWDPSYDAHNFYIMLSSAEQVSTYEPNATYLTLDMWASEGDAANPVIPAGEYVFDIEDSSVAGTVGCYYSFLALTDDTATVATEVYPVEGKVVVSANKIEVNFVDAYGDEYAFVYNGTPALPVVEAGNVEFSGGTEYYAVVTNYGDYYEVGADNYYFTIVEDIASFSGVYLTFDLLVDPAQGSYAGEYTVLMDTSDVMSKFVPGNIAGGYLNGSWYAIVENGSLTDVYQPLYGGTITITDNADGTTTFTI
;
A
#
# COMPACT_ATOMS: atom_id res chain seq x y z
N ALA A 1 -5.66 -38.55 25.38
CA ALA A 1 -4.43 -38.77 24.60
C ALA A 1 -3.61 -39.86 25.29
N ASN A 2 -2.80 -40.62 24.50
CA ASN A 2 -1.91 -41.63 25.09
C ASN A 2 -0.62 -40.92 25.53
N GLU A 3 -0.32 -40.94 26.81
CA GLU A 3 0.89 -40.31 27.37
C GLU A 3 2.06 -41.32 27.55
N GLY A 4 1.91 -42.53 26.98
CA GLY A 4 2.88 -43.60 27.15
C GLY A 4 3.21 -44.37 25.87
N GLU A 5 3.65 -45.63 26.03
CA GLU A 5 3.98 -46.51 24.94
C GLU A 5 2.76 -46.92 24.11
N ALA A 6 2.99 -47.41 22.88
CA ALA A 6 1.92 -47.92 22.03
C ALA A 6 1.07 -48.99 22.75
N ARG A 7 -0.22 -48.93 22.56
CA ARG A 7 -1.16 -49.85 23.17
C ARG A 7 -2.00 -50.52 22.12
N GLU A 8 -2.27 -51.78 22.35
CA GLU A 8 -3.16 -52.59 21.53
C GLU A 8 -4.24 -53.17 22.43
N THR A 9 -5.48 -53.04 21.99
CA THR A 9 -6.61 -53.61 22.70
C THR A 9 -7.66 -54.12 21.69
N LYS A 10 -8.55 -54.97 22.16
CA LYS A 10 -9.68 -55.47 21.36
C LYS A 10 -10.99 -55.06 22.02
N VAL A 11 -11.89 -54.52 21.24
CA VAL A 11 -13.25 -54.21 21.66
C VAL A 11 -14.16 -55.27 21.06
N LYS A 12 -14.85 -56.04 21.92
CA LYS A 12 -15.84 -57.03 21.50
C LYS A 12 -17.19 -56.36 21.44
N VAL A 13 -17.81 -56.36 20.27
CA VAL A 13 -19.15 -55.85 20.05
C VAL A 13 -20.08 -57.08 19.89
N THR A 14 -21.15 -57.17 20.70
CA THR A 14 -22.14 -58.29 20.64
C THR A 14 -23.53 -57.76 20.48
N TYR A 15 -24.31 -58.40 19.61
CA TYR A 15 -25.74 -58.19 19.47
C TYR A 15 -26.46 -59.55 19.36
N GLY A 16 -27.15 -59.91 20.39
CA GLY A 16 -27.74 -61.26 20.53
C GLY A 16 -26.65 -62.35 20.53
N THR A 17 -26.75 -63.31 19.58
CA THR A 17 -25.73 -64.35 19.39
C THR A 17 -24.64 -64.02 18.44
N LEU A 18 -24.68 -62.83 17.84
CA LEU A 18 -23.66 -62.33 16.93
C LEU A 18 -22.63 -61.49 17.71
N GLY A 19 -21.35 -61.67 17.39
CA GLY A 19 -20.29 -60.88 17.97
C GLY A 19 -19.11 -60.77 17.00
N PHE A 20 -18.43 -59.62 17.04
CA PHE A 20 -17.17 -59.44 16.33
C PHE A 20 -16.20 -58.65 17.22
N GLU A 21 -14.92 -58.81 16.96
CA GLU A 21 -13.86 -58.10 17.66
C GLU A 21 -13.26 -57.04 16.73
N VAL A 22 -13.10 -55.85 17.28
CA VAL A 22 -12.38 -54.74 16.61
C VAL A 22 -11.05 -54.56 17.34
N ALA A 23 -9.94 -54.69 16.61
CA ALA A 23 -8.65 -54.32 17.12
C ALA A 23 -8.49 -52.78 17.13
N VAL A 24 -8.17 -52.23 18.28
CA VAL A 24 -7.90 -50.78 18.45
C VAL A 24 -6.42 -50.64 18.79
N ASN A 25 -5.68 -50.06 17.88
CA ASN A 25 -4.28 -49.75 18.04
C ASN A 25 -4.11 -48.26 18.34
N GLN A 26 -3.49 -47.93 19.44
CA GLN A 26 -3.13 -46.57 19.78
C GLN A 26 -1.60 -46.47 19.69
N ALA A 27 -1.10 -45.60 18.81
CA ALA A 27 0.34 -45.34 18.71
C ALA A 27 0.88 -44.79 20.04
N ALA A 28 2.17 -45.00 20.29
CA ALA A 28 2.88 -44.32 21.36
C ALA A 28 2.76 -42.78 21.18
N LYS A 29 2.91 -42.05 22.28
CA LYS A 29 3.11 -40.60 22.15
C LYS A 29 4.32 -40.40 21.23
N GLN A 30 4.08 -39.81 20.09
CA GLN A 30 5.17 -39.34 19.24
C GLN A 30 6.04 -38.44 20.11
N GLY A 31 7.34 -38.70 20.22
CA GLY A 31 8.22 -37.76 20.89
C GLY A 31 7.97 -36.38 20.36
N GLU A 32 7.96 -35.38 21.21
CA GLU A 32 7.90 -34.00 20.73
C GLU A 32 8.95 -33.89 19.61
N GLU A 33 8.47 -33.67 18.39
CA GLU A 33 9.34 -33.27 17.31
C GLU A 33 10.11 -32.07 17.86
N PRO A 34 11.44 -32.03 17.79
CA PRO A 34 12.17 -30.88 18.29
C PRO A 34 11.49 -29.65 17.69
N GLU A 35 11.12 -28.71 18.56
CA GLU A 35 10.58 -27.41 18.11
C GLU A 35 11.52 -26.93 16.98
N PRO A 36 10.98 -26.61 15.78
CA PRO A 36 11.83 -26.17 14.69
C PRO A 36 12.69 -25.01 15.23
N GLU A 37 14.00 -25.10 14.98
CA GLU A 37 14.90 -24.02 15.39
C GLU A 37 14.34 -22.73 14.76
N PRO A 38 14.25 -21.62 15.55
CA PRO A 38 13.71 -20.37 15.04
C PRO A 38 14.42 -20.02 13.74
N THR A 39 13.65 -19.85 12.67
CA THR A 39 14.19 -19.41 11.39
C THR A 39 14.84 -18.05 11.62
N GLU A 40 16.13 -17.90 11.32
CA GLU A 40 16.78 -16.59 11.38
C GLU A 40 16.02 -15.63 10.47
N PRO A 41 15.60 -14.45 10.96
CA PRO A 41 14.79 -13.54 10.17
C PRO A 41 15.56 -13.02 8.95
N THR A 42 14.91 -13.00 7.81
CA THR A 42 15.46 -12.39 6.59
C THR A 42 15.50 -10.87 6.73
N GLU A 43 16.65 -10.26 6.51
CA GLU A 43 16.79 -8.81 6.57
C GLU A 43 16.24 -8.17 5.28
N LEU A 44 15.36 -7.18 5.44
CA LEU A 44 14.87 -6.27 4.41
C LEU A 44 15.43 -4.89 4.71
N ALA A 45 16.37 -4.43 3.90
CA ALA A 45 17.22 -3.28 4.23
C ALA A 45 16.56 -1.92 3.95
N TYR A 46 15.49 -1.90 3.17
CA TYR A 46 14.85 -0.68 2.68
C TYR A 46 13.38 -0.62 3.11
N LEU A 47 12.93 0.59 3.42
CA LEU A 47 11.55 0.91 3.79
C LEU A 47 11.06 2.08 2.95
N ASP A 48 9.88 1.91 2.36
CA ASP A 48 9.10 2.97 1.72
C ASP A 48 7.62 2.79 2.07
N GLY A 49 6.78 3.73 1.69
CA GLY A 49 5.35 3.62 1.90
C GLY A 49 4.65 4.96 1.97
N SER A 50 3.37 4.88 2.28
CA SER A 50 2.48 6.03 2.39
C SER A 50 1.75 6.01 3.72
N TYR A 51 1.53 7.21 4.25
CA TYR A 51 0.71 7.45 5.42
C TYR A 51 -0.62 8.06 5.01
N TYR A 52 -1.69 7.60 5.63
CA TYR A 52 -3.04 8.10 5.42
C TYR A 52 -3.70 8.46 6.75
N GLU A 53 -4.34 9.62 6.78
CA GLU A 53 -5.07 10.09 7.95
C GLU A 53 -6.38 9.29 8.16
N PRO A 54 -6.92 9.26 9.39
CA PRO A 54 -8.23 8.66 9.66
C PRO A 54 -9.30 9.17 8.71
N GLY A 55 -10.18 8.29 8.26
CA GLY A 55 -11.26 8.63 7.34
C GLY A 55 -10.86 8.72 5.86
N TYR A 56 -9.58 8.54 5.50
CA TYR A 56 -9.13 8.62 4.09
C TYR A 56 -9.80 7.56 3.21
N TRP A 57 -9.80 6.30 3.65
CA TRP A 57 -10.38 5.18 2.88
C TRP A 57 -11.89 5.05 3.10
N ASP A 58 -12.35 5.28 4.32
CA ASP A 58 -13.76 5.26 4.73
C ASP A 58 -13.94 6.22 5.90
N PRO A 59 -14.92 7.13 5.87
CA PRO A 59 -15.16 8.09 6.95
C PRO A 59 -15.43 7.47 8.33
N SER A 60 -15.72 6.17 8.39
CA SER A 60 -15.91 5.44 9.66
C SER A 60 -14.61 4.92 10.27
N TYR A 61 -13.50 4.95 9.53
CA TYR A 61 -12.20 4.51 10.05
C TYR A 61 -11.57 5.62 10.88
N ASP A 62 -11.33 5.33 12.15
CA ASP A 62 -10.74 6.27 13.12
C ASP A 62 -9.24 6.00 13.38
N ALA A 63 -8.66 5.02 12.71
CA ALA A 63 -7.26 4.68 12.80
C ALA A 63 -6.44 5.29 11.66
N HIS A 64 -5.17 5.57 11.96
CA HIS A 64 -4.17 6.01 11.00
C HIS A 64 -3.63 4.82 10.22
N ASN A 65 -3.54 4.93 8.90
CA ASN A 65 -3.05 3.85 8.07
C ASN A 65 -1.61 4.13 7.58
N PHE A 66 -0.73 3.15 7.79
CA PHE A 66 0.61 3.11 7.25
C PHE A 66 0.71 1.94 6.27
N TYR A 67 0.61 2.25 4.99
CA TYR A 67 0.78 1.26 3.92
C TYR A 67 2.24 1.24 3.51
N ILE A 68 2.98 0.23 3.96
CA ILE A 68 4.43 0.19 3.85
C ILE A 68 4.92 -0.97 3.00
N MET A 69 6.10 -0.81 2.45
CA MET A 69 6.85 -1.86 1.78
C MET A 69 8.26 -1.95 2.34
N LEU A 70 8.62 -3.12 2.82
CA LEU A 70 10.00 -3.49 3.16
C LEU A 70 10.60 -4.25 2.01
N SER A 71 11.87 -3.97 1.66
CA SER A 71 12.53 -4.60 0.52
C SER A 71 13.98 -4.99 0.80
N SER A 72 14.44 -6.06 0.17
CA SER A 72 15.87 -6.40 0.08
C SER A 72 16.62 -5.59 -0.96
N ALA A 73 15.91 -4.93 -1.89
CA ALA A 73 16.43 -4.10 -2.97
C ALA A 73 16.22 -2.61 -2.67
N GLU A 74 17.12 -1.75 -3.17
CA GLU A 74 17.08 -0.31 -2.92
C GLU A 74 15.87 0.36 -3.57
N GLN A 75 15.49 -0.07 -4.76
CA GLN A 75 14.26 0.37 -5.41
C GLN A 75 13.05 -0.34 -4.79
N VAL A 76 12.31 0.39 -3.97
CA VAL A 76 11.14 -0.16 -3.27
C VAL A 76 9.87 -0.01 -4.11
N SER A 77 9.77 1.04 -4.92
CA SER A 77 8.62 1.34 -5.76
C SER A 77 8.58 0.58 -7.10
N THR A 78 9.66 -0.12 -7.45
CA THR A 78 9.77 -0.91 -8.69
C THR A 78 10.44 -2.23 -8.37
N TYR A 79 9.88 -3.33 -8.85
CA TYR A 79 10.48 -4.64 -8.61
C TYR A 79 11.83 -4.78 -9.30
N GLU A 80 12.83 -5.24 -8.54
CA GLU A 80 14.15 -5.59 -9.02
C GLU A 80 14.33 -7.11 -9.13
N PRO A 81 15.28 -7.60 -9.95
CA PRO A 81 15.51 -9.03 -10.08
C PRO A 81 15.98 -9.70 -8.79
N ASN A 82 15.46 -10.89 -8.50
CA ASN A 82 15.83 -11.73 -7.35
C ASN A 82 15.72 -11.01 -6.00
N ALA A 83 14.72 -10.18 -5.84
CA ALA A 83 14.47 -9.39 -4.64
C ALA A 83 13.23 -9.89 -3.87
N THR A 84 13.18 -9.49 -2.61
CA THR A 84 12.08 -9.78 -1.68
C THR A 84 11.41 -8.48 -1.31
N TYR A 85 10.08 -8.43 -1.43
CA TYR A 85 9.24 -7.30 -1.08
C TYR A 85 8.14 -7.75 -0.13
N LEU A 86 7.99 -7.07 0.99
CA LEU A 86 6.95 -7.33 1.97
C LEU A 86 6.10 -6.08 2.14
N THR A 87 4.88 -6.12 1.61
CA THR A 87 3.89 -5.07 1.77
C THR A 87 3.07 -5.33 3.02
N LEU A 88 2.83 -4.28 3.83
CA LEU A 88 2.07 -4.35 5.06
C LEU A 88 1.06 -3.20 5.12
N ASP A 89 -0.21 -3.53 5.36
CA ASP A 89 -1.31 -2.59 5.59
C ASP A 89 -1.53 -2.43 7.10
N MET A 90 -0.81 -1.48 7.71
CA MET A 90 -0.75 -1.31 9.16
C MET A 90 -1.69 -0.20 9.63
N TRP A 91 -2.45 -0.48 10.69
CA TRP A 91 -3.38 0.46 11.29
C TRP A 91 -2.94 0.85 12.71
N ALA A 92 -2.73 2.15 12.95
CA ALA A 92 -2.18 2.69 14.19
C ALA A 92 -3.17 3.63 14.89
N SER A 93 -3.01 3.81 16.21
CA SER A 93 -3.84 4.72 17.01
C SER A 93 -3.43 6.18 16.89
N GLU A 94 -2.26 6.45 16.33
CA GLU A 94 -1.71 7.80 16.15
C GLU A 94 -0.83 7.86 14.89
N GLY A 95 -0.67 9.06 14.36
CA GLY A 95 0.20 9.33 13.21
C GLY A 95 0.30 10.84 12.98
N ASP A 96 1.31 11.25 12.24
CA ASP A 96 1.55 12.66 11.88
C ASP A 96 1.98 12.73 10.42
N ALA A 97 1.17 13.37 9.58
CA ALA A 97 1.47 13.53 8.15
C ALA A 97 2.75 14.34 7.89
N ALA A 98 3.11 15.26 8.79
CA ALA A 98 4.32 16.04 8.68
C ALA A 98 5.59 15.26 9.07
N ASN A 99 5.41 14.15 9.82
CA ASN A 99 6.50 13.28 10.24
C ASN A 99 5.98 11.86 10.44
N PRO A 100 5.72 11.12 9.34
CA PRO A 100 5.03 9.84 9.37
C PRO A 100 5.97 8.72 9.89
N VAL A 101 6.10 8.65 11.20
CA VAL A 101 6.81 7.57 11.91
C VAL A 101 5.79 6.55 12.38
N ILE A 102 6.00 5.28 12.03
CA ILE A 102 5.13 4.20 12.48
C ILE A 102 5.26 4.08 14.00
N PRO A 103 4.18 4.21 14.77
CA PRO A 103 4.22 4.15 16.23
C PRO A 103 4.79 2.83 16.73
N ALA A 104 5.63 2.91 17.77
CA ALA A 104 6.17 1.71 18.41
C ALA A 104 5.04 0.91 19.08
N GLY A 105 5.03 -0.40 18.84
CA GLY A 105 3.99 -1.27 19.37
C GLY A 105 3.98 -2.64 18.70
N GLU A 106 2.99 -3.44 19.09
CA GLU A 106 2.68 -4.72 18.47
C GLU A 106 1.41 -4.56 17.63
N TYR A 107 1.46 -5.03 16.39
CA TYR A 107 0.36 -5.02 15.43
C TYR A 107 0.08 -6.47 15.03
N VAL A 108 -1.15 -6.91 15.16
CA VAL A 108 -1.57 -8.30 14.91
C VAL A 108 -2.18 -8.41 13.51
N PHE A 109 -1.81 -9.44 12.76
CA PHE A 109 -2.46 -9.70 11.48
C PHE A 109 -3.94 -10.01 11.67
N ASP A 110 -4.78 -9.29 10.96
CA ASP A 110 -6.24 -9.35 11.02
C ASP A 110 -6.81 -9.85 9.71
N ILE A 111 -7.32 -11.07 9.72
CA ILE A 111 -7.89 -11.71 8.54
C ILE A 111 -9.27 -11.12 8.15
N GLU A 112 -9.91 -10.40 9.06
CA GLU A 112 -11.18 -9.73 8.81
C GLU A 112 -11.00 -8.32 8.23
N ASP A 113 -9.76 -7.84 8.19
CA ASP A 113 -9.40 -6.52 7.65
C ASP A 113 -10.22 -5.38 8.28
N SER A 114 -10.31 -5.40 9.61
CA SER A 114 -11.18 -4.50 10.36
C SER A 114 -10.74 -3.04 10.38
N SER A 115 -9.54 -2.71 9.88
CA SER A 115 -8.96 -1.37 9.85
C SER A 115 -8.90 -0.69 11.23
N VAL A 116 -8.66 -1.49 12.28
CA VAL A 116 -8.62 -1.06 13.68
C VAL A 116 -7.17 -0.83 14.11
N ALA A 117 -6.94 0.17 14.96
CA ALA A 117 -5.60 0.46 15.49
C ALA A 117 -4.99 -0.76 16.20
N GLY A 118 -3.72 -1.05 15.90
CA GLY A 118 -2.98 -2.22 16.38
C GLY A 118 -3.13 -3.46 15.50
N THR A 119 -3.68 -3.32 14.30
CA THR A 119 -3.82 -4.42 13.34
C THR A 119 -2.97 -4.24 12.08
N VAL A 120 -2.78 -5.33 11.35
CA VAL A 120 -2.26 -5.39 9.99
C VAL A 120 -3.27 -6.11 9.13
N GLY A 121 -3.83 -5.45 8.14
CA GLY A 121 -4.81 -6.05 7.23
C GLY A 121 -4.19 -7.16 6.38
N CYS A 122 -4.75 -8.37 6.45
CA CYS A 122 -4.23 -9.52 5.70
C CYS A 122 -4.49 -9.42 4.20
N TYR A 123 -5.59 -8.79 3.80
CA TYR A 123 -6.00 -8.74 2.40
C TYR A 123 -5.06 -7.87 1.54
N TYR A 124 -4.54 -6.78 2.12
CA TYR A 124 -3.64 -5.85 1.45
C TYR A 124 -2.17 -6.05 1.82
N SER A 125 -1.87 -7.05 2.67
CA SER A 125 -0.50 -7.40 3.04
C SER A 125 -0.04 -8.66 2.33
N PHE A 126 1.14 -8.62 1.73
CA PHE A 126 1.68 -9.77 1.01
C PHE A 126 3.20 -9.72 0.90
N LEU A 127 3.78 -10.91 0.79
CA LEU A 127 5.19 -11.11 0.42
C LEU A 127 5.27 -11.40 -1.08
N ALA A 128 6.10 -10.67 -1.81
CA ALA A 128 6.41 -10.93 -3.20
C ALA A 128 7.89 -11.29 -3.36
N LEU A 129 8.18 -12.37 -4.06
CA LEU A 129 9.52 -12.79 -4.45
C LEU A 129 9.65 -12.67 -5.96
N THR A 130 10.66 -11.93 -6.43
CA THR A 130 10.89 -11.73 -7.86
C THR A 130 11.92 -12.72 -8.42
N ASP A 131 11.79 -13.03 -9.69
CA ASP A 131 12.76 -13.83 -10.46
C ASP A 131 13.90 -12.95 -11.04
N ASP A 132 14.75 -13.55 -11.86
CA ASP A 132 15.88 -12.89 -12.52
C ASP A 132 15.47 -11.86 -13.58
N THR A 133 14.17 -11.75 -13.90
CA THR A 133 13.59 -10.78 -14.85
C THR A 133 12.78 -9.69 -14.16
N ALA A 134 12.86 -9.57 -12.83
CA ALA A 134 12.04 -8.69 -12.00
C ALA A 134 10.52 -8.97 -12.06
N THR A 135 10.14 -10.18 -12.48
CA THR A 135 8.74 -10.62 -12.46
C THR A 135 8.43 -11.29 -11.13
N VAL A 136 7.27 -11.03 -10.55
CA VAL A 136 6.83 -11.70 -9.34
C VAL A 136 6.62 -13.18 -9.64
N ALA A 137 7.49 -14.02 -9.07
CA ALA A 137 7.46 -15.46 -9.21
C ALA A 137 6.61 -16.15 -8.13
N THR A 138 6.52 -15.53 -6.96
CA THR A 138 5.78 -16.07 -5.81
C THR A 138 5.16 -14.94 -5.03
N GLU A 139 3.89 -15.09 -4.69
CA GLU A 139 3.17 -14.24 -3.73
C GLU A 139 2.69 -15.09 -2.56
N VAL A 140 2.85 -14.58 -1.35
CA VAL A 140 2.42 -15.24 -0.11
C VAL A 140 1.63 -14.24 0.72
N TYR A 141 0.46 -14.67 1.18
CA TYR A 141 -0.43 -13.84 1.97
C TYR A 141 -0.45 -14.32 3.43
N PRO A 142 -0.24 -13.40 4.41
CA PRO A 142 -0.33 -13.73 5.82
C PRO A 142 -1.77 -14.08 6.22
N VAL A 143 -1.94 -15.02 7.15
CA VAL A 143 -3.25 -15.33 7.77
C VAL A 143 -3.22 -15.17 9.28
N GLU A 144 -2.03 -15.24 9.88
CA GLU A 144 -1.81 -15.11 11.32
C GLU A 144 -0.37 -14.62 11.58
N GLY A 145 -0.17 -13.88 12.65
CA GLY A 145 1.16 -13.41 13.05
C GLY A 145 1.12 -12.00 13.62
N LYS A 146 2.29 -11.35 13.61
CA LYS A 146 2.42 -9.99 14.15
C LYS A 146 3.59 -9.22 13.56
N VAL A 147 3.48 -7.90 13.65
CA VAL A 147 4.55 -6.93 13.42
C VAL A 147 4.88 -6.25 14.73
N VAL A 148 6.15 -6.20 15.09
CA VAL A 148 6.63 -5.47 16.27
C VAL A 148 7.49 -4.30 15.82
N VAL A 149 7.04 -3.09 16.13
CA VAL A 149 7.75 -1.85 15.80
C VAL A 149 8.44 -1.31 17.03
N SER A 150 9.69 -0.95 16.91
CA SER A 150 10.48 -0.25 17.91
C SER A 150 11.17 0.97 17.29
N ALA A 151 11.87 1.77 18.08
CA ALA A 151 12.48 3.02 17.63
C ALA A 151 13.42 2.87 16.40
N ASN A 152 14.04 1.71 16.22
CA ASN A 152 15.04 1.47 15.17
C ASN A 152 14.87 0.10 14.50
N LYS A 153 13.67 -0.47 14.55
CA LYS A 153 13.48 -1.84 14.05
C LYS A 153 12.01 -2.13 13.78
N ILE A 154 11.75 -2.90 12.74
CA ILE A 154 10.47 -3.56 12.49
C ILE A 154 10.77 -5.07 12.39
N GLU A 155 10.09 -5.87 13.19
CA GLU A 155 10.15 -7.34 13.17
C GLU A 155 8.80 -7.86 12.71
N VAL A 156 8.81 -8.72 11.70
CA VAL A 156 7.59 -9.30 11.12
C VAL A 156 7.68 -10.81 11.23
N ASN A 157 6.67 -11.42 11.82
CA ASN A 157 6.52 -12.87 11.84
C ASN A 157 5.08 -13.20 11.44
N PHE A 158 4.92 -14.06 10.46
CA PHE A 158 3.60 -14.49 10.04
C PHE A 158 3.60 -15.94 9.53
N VAL A 159 2.40 -16.49 9.45
CA VAL A 159 2.11 -17.82 8.89
C VAL A 159 1.18 -17.64 7.71
N ASP A 160 1.38 -18.39 6.66
CA ASP A 160 0.47 -18.42 5.51
C ASP A 160 -0.65 -19.46 5.66
N ALA A 161 -1.54 -19.52 4.69
CA ALA A 161 -2.68 -20.47 4.69
C ALA A 161 -2.26 -21.96 4.63
N TYR A 162 -1.00 -22.25 4.32
CA TYR A 162 -0.44 -23.62 4.28
C TYR A 162 0.27 -24.00 5.58
N GLY A 163 0.45 -23.04 6.49
CA GLY A 163 1.15 -23.22 7.76
C GLY A 163 2.66 -23.02 7.64
N ASP A 164 3.13 -22.43 6.55
CA ASP A 164 4.54 -22.06 6.40
C ASP A 164 4.84 -20.78 7.16
N GLU A 165 5.95 -20.75 7.91
CA GLU A 165 6.35 -19.65 8.77
C GLU A 165 7.36 -18.73 8.07
N TYR A 166 7.16 -17.44 8.21
CA TYR A 166 8.00 -16.39 7.64
C TYR A 166 8.45 -15.40 8.71
N ALA A 167 9.74 -15.04 8.68
CA ALA A 167 10.32 -14.09 9.60
C ALA A 167 11.20 -13.07 8.86
N PHE A 168 10.92 -11.77 9.09
CA PHE A 168 11.66 -10.67 8.47
C PHE A 168 12.05 -9.62 9.50
N VAL A 169 13.11 -8.89 9.18
CA VAL A 169 13.56 -7.76 10.01
C VAL A 169 14.02 -6.60 9.14
N TYR A 170 13.57 -5.41 9.51
CA TYR A 170 14.11 -4.14 9.02
C TYR A 170 14.87 -3.48 10.18
N ASN A 171 16.14 -3.14 9.95
CA ASN A 171 16.99 -2.46 10.92
C ASN A 171 17.17 -1.00 10.52
N GLY A 172 16.29 -0.13 10.99
CA GLY A 172 16.28 1.30 10.68
C GLY A 172 15.16 2.01 11.42
N THR A 173 15.16 3.32 11.35
CA THR A 173 14.05 4.13 11.88
C THR A 173 12.78 3.82 11.08
N PRO A 174 11.66 3.46 11.71
CA PRO A 174 10.41 3.15 11.02
C PRO A 174 9.68 4.45 10.61
N ALA A 175 10.37 5.30 9.86
CA ALA A 175 9.87 6.56 9.35
C ALA A 175 9.70 6.47 7.83
N LEU A 176 8.52 6.85 7.35
CA LEU A 176 8.26 6.94 5.93
C LEU A 176 8.90 8.20 5.35
N PRO A 177 9.31 8.18 4.08
CA PRO A 177 9.80 9.37 3.43
C PRO A 177 8.72 10.45 3.45
N VAL A 178 9.09 11.61 4.00
CA VAL A 178 8.27 12.81 3.83
C VAL A 178 8.64 13.38 2.47
N VAL A 179 7.70 13.39 1.56
CA VAL A 179 7.88 14.16 0.34
C VAL A 179 7.77 15.63 0.74
N GLU A 180 8.91 16.25 1.02
CA GLU A 180 8.93 17.70 1.22
C GLU A 180 8.38 18.33 -0.07
N ALA A 181 7.31 19.11 0.06
CA ALA A 181 6.81 19.92 -1.02
C ALA A 181 7.94 20.91 -1.40
N GLY A 182 8.78 20.52 -2.35
CA GLY A 182 9.79 21.39 -2.89
C GLY A 182 9.07 22.55 -3.56
N ASN A 183 9.58 23.77 -3.37
CA ASN A 183 9.14 24.89 -4.18
C ASN A 183 9.60 24.62 -5.61
N VAL A 184 8.68 24.19 -6.46
CA VAL A 184 8.93 24.06 -7.88
C VAL A 184 8.81 25.45 -8.48
N GLU A 185 9.92 26.03 -8.91
CA GLU A 185 9.92 27.24 -9.70
C GLU A 185 9.69 26.86 -11.17
N PHE A 186 8.51 27.18 -11.71
CA PHE A 186 8.28 27.12 -13.13
C PHE A 186 9.00 28.31 -13.79
N SER A 187 9.96 28.05 -14.68
CA SER A 187 10.52 29.09 -15.53
C SER A 187 9.45 29.50 -16.54
N GLY A 188 8.85 30.66 -16.31
CA GLY A 188 7.82 31.19 -17.21
C GLY A 188 8.32 31.35 -18.64
N GLY A 189 7.44 31.14 -19.63
CA GLY A 189 7.66 31.39 -21.04
C GLY A 189 7.80 30.17 -21.93
N THR A 190 7.67 28.98 -21.40
CA THR A 190 7.61 27.75 -22.20
C THR A 190 6.15 27.43 -22.55
N GLU A 191 5.89 27.01 -23.79
CA GLU A 191 4.60 26.48 -24.20
C GLU A 191 4.53 25.02 -23.80
N TYR A 192 3.43 24.63 -23.14
CA TYR A 192 3.16 23.26 -22.72
C TYR A 192 2.01 22.70 -23.56
N TYR A 193 2.01 21.39 -23.75
CA TYR A 193 0.90 20.68 -24.36
C TYR A 193 0.07 20.01 -23.27
N ALA A 194 -1.25 20.25 -23.31
CA ALA A 194 -2.18 19.69 -22.35
C ALA A 194 -3.15 18.73 -23.06
N VAL A 195 -3.36 17.57 -22.45
CA VAL A 195 -4.43 16.65 -22.78
C VAL A 195 -5.35 16.57 -21.57
N VAL A 196 -6.66 16.72 -21.80
CA VAL A 196 -7.68 16.59 -20.76
C VAL A 196 -8.61 15.44 -21.09
N THR A 197 -8.90 14.63 -20.08
CA THR A 197 -9.90 13.55 -20.16
C THR A 197 -10.95 13.79 -19.10
N ASN A 198 -12.24 13.78 -19.49
CA ASN A 198 -13.35 13.78 -18.56
C ASN A 198 -13.80 12.33 -18.33
N TYR A 199 -13.68 11.85 -17.10
CA TYR A 199 -14.12 10.52 -16.68
C TYR A 199 -15.53 10.48 -16.07
N GLY A 200 -16.25 11.64 -16.07
CA GLY A 200 -17.53 11.78 -15.37
C GLY A 200 -17.36 11.67 -13.86
N ASP A 201 -18.38 11.21 -13.18
CA ASP A 201 -18.32 10.98 -11.73
C ASP A 201 -17.56 9.68 -11.37
N TYR A 202 -16.24 9.67 -11.68
CA TYR A 202 -15.36 8.50 -11.52
C TYR A 202 -15.26 8.03 -10.06
N TYR A 203 -15.24 8.97 -9.12
CA TYR A 203 -15.11 8.71 -7.69
C TYR A 203 -16.45 8.49 -6.99
N GLU A 204 -17.57 8.54 -7.71
CA GLU A 204 -18.95 8.40 -7.16
C GLU A 204 -19.28 9.42 -6.05
N VAL A 205 -18.73 10.63 -6.18
CA VAL A 205 -18.90 11.72 -5.19
C VAL A 205 -19.78 12.88 -5.69
N GLY A 206 -20.36 12.73 -6.89
CA GLY A 206 -21.23 13.75 -7.50
C GLY A 206 -20.48 14.88 -8.20
N ALA A 207 -19.15 14.75 -8.37
CA ALA A 207 -18.30 15.67 -9.10
C ALA A 207 -17.79 15.02 -10.39
N ASP A 208 -17.71 15.79 -11.50
CA ASP A 208 -17.07 15.32 -12.71
C ASP A 208 -15.54 15.31 -12.52
N ASN A 209 -14.90 14.19 -12.83
CA ASN A 209 -13.45 14.05 -12.76
C ASN A 209 -12.81 14.45 -14.10
N TYR A 210 -12.03 15.53 -14.07
CA TYR A 210 -11.21 15.98 -15.19
C TYR A 210 -9.74 15.72 -14.89
N TYR A 211 -9.13 14.84 -15.67
CA TYR A 211 -7.72 14.51 -15.53
C TYR A 211 -6.91 15.20 -16.62
N PHE A 212 -6.00 16.09 -16.21
CA PHE A 212 -5.08 16.79 -17.08
C PHE A 212 -3.72 16.12 -17.07
N THR A 213 -3.16 15.96 -18.26
CA THR A 213 -1.76 15.62 -18.48
C THR A 213 -1.11 16.76 -19.25
N ILE A 214 -0.10 17.39 -18.68
CA ILE A 214 0.59 18.53 -19.25
C ILE A 214 2.06 18.16 -19.39
N VAL A 215 2.63 18.34 -20.58
CA VAL A 215 4.02 18.00 -20.89
C VAL A 215 4.69 19.13 -21.66
N GLU A 216 5.97 19.38 -21.40
CA GLU A 216 6.75 20.44 -22.04
C GLU A 216 7.04 20.13 -23.51
N ASP A 217 7.50 18.93 -23.82
CA ASP A 217 7.74 18.46 -25.20
C ASP A 217 6.95 17.18 -25.47
N ILE A 218 5.84 17.32 -26.21
CA ILE A 218 4.99 16.17 -26.56
C ILE A 218 5.67 15.25 -27.60
N ALA A 219 6.58 15.75 -28.40
CA ALA A 219 7.18 14.95 -29.49
C ALA A 219 8.16 13.91 -28.95
N SER A 220 8.97 14.29 -27.97
CA SER A 220 9.88 13.37 -27.26
C SER A 220 9.30 12.84 -25.96
N PHE A 221 8.15 13.38 -25.52
CA PHE A 221 7.58 13.16 -24.21
C PHE A 221 8.64 13.37 -23.12
N SER A 222 9.21 14.59 -23.08
CA SER A 222 10.33 14.97 -22.21
C SER A 222 10.12 16.35 -21.60
N GLY A 223 10.85 16.62 -20.50
CA GLY A 223 10.78 17.87 -19.76
C GLY A 223 9.80 17.81 -18.61
N VAL A 224 9.22 18.94 -18.25
CA VAL A 224 8.22 19.04 -17.18
C VAL A 224 6.97 18.27 -17.54
N TYR A 225 6.52 17.46 -16.58
CA TYR A 225 5.30 16.69 -16.65
C TYR A 225 4.43 17.02 -15.44
N LEU A 226 3.20 17.46 -15.70
CA LEU A 226 2.21 17.79 -14.67
C LEU A 226 0.96 16.96 -14.88
N THR A 227 0.40 16.47 -13.81
CA THR A 227 -0.97 15.94 -13.81
C THR A 227 -1.81 16.70 -12.82
N PHE A 228 -3.06 17.01 -13.21
CA PHE A 228 -4.09 17.53 -12.32
C PHE A 228 -5.29 16.62 -12.38
N ASP A 229 -5.69 16.13 -11.25
CA ASP A 229 -6.86 15.28 -11.06
C ASP A 229 -7.94 16.14 -10.37
N LEU A 230 -8.83 16.72 -11.16
CA LEU A 230 -9.76 17.75 -10.72
C LEU A 230 -11.16 17.19 -10.51
N LEU A 231 -11.81 17.62 -9.44
CA LEU A 231 -13.21 17.38 -9.12
C LEU A 231 -14.00 18.65 -9.42
N VAL A 232 -14.72 18.61 -10.52
CA VAL A 232 -15.43 19.76 -11.10
C VAL A 232 -16.92 19.65 -10.78
N ASP A 233 -17.57 20.76 -10.37
CA ASP A 233 -19.02 20.79 -10.24
C ASP A 233 -19.67 20.58 -11.62
N PRO A 234 -20.47 19.51 -11.83
CA PRO A 234 -21.16 19.27 -13.11
C PRO A 234 -22.04 20.45 -13.57
N ALA A 235 -22.54 21.24 -12.63
CA ALA A 235 -23.34 22.42 -12.93
C ALA A 235 -22.53 23.57 -13.55
N GLN A 236 -21.21 23.56 -13.40
CA GLN A 236 -20.31 24.58 -13.95
C GLN A 236 -20.18 24.49 -15.47
N GLY A 237 -20.30 23.27 -16.04
CA GLY A 237 -20.26 23.02 -17.49
C GLY A 237 -18.89 23.26 -18.15
N SER A 238 -17.86 23.57 -17.38
CA SER A 238 -16.47 23.79 -17.82
C SER A 238 -15.52 23.47 -16.65
N TYR A 239 -14.27 23.10 -16.98
CA TYR A 239 -13.21 22.94 -16.00
C TYR A 239 -12.50 24.26 -15.65
N ALA A 240 -12.83 25.39 -16.28
CA ALA A 240 -12.26 26.68 -15.92
C ALA A 240 -12.74 27.10 -14.52
N GLY A 241 -11.81 27.42 -13.63
CA GLY A 241 -12.13 27.74 -12.23
C GLY A 241 -10.91 27.70 -11.32
N GLU A 242 -11.17 27.85 -10.04
CA GLU A 242 -10.18 27.75 -8.98
C GLU A 242 -10.41 26.47 -8.18
N TYR A 243 -9.34 25.70 -7.97
CA TYR A 243 -9.33 24.41 -7.31
C TYR A 243 -8.36 24.43 -6.14
N THR A 244 -8.82 24.03 -4.97
CA THR A 244 -7.97 23.79 -3.79
C THR A 244 -7.80 22.29 -3.55
N VAL A 245 -6.80 21.91 -2.74
CA VAL A 245 -6.56 20.51 -2.45
C VAL A 245 -7.77 19.87 -1.74
N LEU A 246 -8.08 18.63 -2.12
CA LEU A 246 -9.08 17.81 -1.44
C LEU A 246 -8.53 17.35 -0.09
N MET A 247 -9.08 17.88 1.00
CA MET A 247 -8.72 17.52 2.38
C MET A 247 -9.85 16.81 3.10
N ASP A 248 -11.08 16.88 2.56
CA ASP A 248 -12.29 16.35 3.19
C ASP A 248 -13.27 15.89 2.09
N THR A 249 -13.67 14.65 2.16
CA THR A 249 -14.62 14.05 1.22
C THR A 249 -16.05 14.60 1.35
N SER A 250 -16.33 15.38 2.38
CA SER A 250 -17.62 16.09 2.52
C SER A 250 -17.72 17.37 1.68
N ASP A 251 -16.59 17.91 1.17
CA ASP A 251 -16.51 19.10 0.32
C ASP A 251 -15.59 18.82 -0.88
N VAL A 252 -16.14 18.17 -1.89
CA VAL A 252 -15.39 17.69 -3.04
C VAL A 252 -15.41 18.63 -4.25
N MET A 253 -16.34 19.58 -4.30
CA MET A 253 -16.49 20.46 -5.48
C MET A 253 -15.37 21.49 -5.56
N SER A 254 -14.87 21.71 -6.76
CA SER A 254 -13.74 22.62 -7.03
C SER A 254 -12.49 22.25 -6.23
N LYS A 255 -12.20 20.96 -6.19
CA LYS A 255 -10.99 20.40 -5.54
C LYS A 255 -10.09 19.72 -6.56
N PHE A 256 -8.81 19.60 -6.21
CA PHE A 256 -7.94 18.64 -6.88
C PHE A 256 -7.56 17.51 -5.92
N VAL A 257 -7.50 16.30 -6.44
CA VAL A 257 -7.07 15.11 -5.68
C VAL A 257 -5.56 15.21 -5.46
N PRO A 258 -5.07 15.18 -4.20
CA PRO A 258 -3.64 15.22 -3.94
C PRO A 258 -2.91 14.03 -4.55
N GLY A 259 -1.65 14.23 -4.89
CA GLY A 259 -0.82 13.16 -5.43
C GLY A 259 -0.50 12.11 -4.37
N ASN A 260 -0.54 10.85 -4.76
CA ASN A 260 -0.05 9.74 -3.96
C ASN A 260 0.59 8.65 -4.84
N ILE A 261 1.39 7.79 -4.24
CA ILE A 261 1.91 6.59 -4.91
C ILE A 261 1.10 5.41 -4.41
N ALA A 262 0.41 4.73 -5.32
CA ALA A 262 -0.32 3.51 -5.00
C ALA A 262 -0.02 2.44 -6.04
N GLY A 263 0.39 1.26 -5.59
CA GLY A 263 0.75 0.14 -6.45
C GLY A 263 1.89 0.45 -7.43
N GLY A 264 2.84 1.31 -7.04
CA GLY A 264 3.94 1.75 -7.92
C GLY A 264 3.55 2.77 -9.00
N TYR A 265 2.32 3.31 -8.96
CA TYR A 265 1.84 4.32 -9.90
C TYR A 265 1.64 5.67 -9.22
N LEU A 266 1.91 6.75 -9.96
CA LEU A 266 1.55 8.09 -9.55
C LEU A 266 0.04 8.29 -9.77
N ASN A 267 -0.70 8.56 -8.70
CA ASN A 267 -2.13 8.84 -8.73
C ASN A 267 -2.41 10.25 -8.23
N GLY A 268 -3.49 10.86 -8.73
CA GLY A 268 -3.86 12.22 -8.36
C GLY A 268 -3.02 13.29 -9.08
N SER A 269 -2.71 14.37 -8.39
CA SER A 269 -2.05 15.55 -8.97
C SER A 269 -0.56 15.58 -8.67
N TRP A 270 0.29 15.70 -9.72
CA TRP A 270 1.73 15.54 -9.63
C TRP A 270 2.50 16.55 -10.47
N TYR A 271 3.70 16.87 -10.00
CA TYR A 271 4.81 17.40 -10.78
C TYR A 271 5.85 16.29 -10.98
N ALA A 272 6.39 16.16 -12.19
CA ALA A 272 7.48 15.25 -12.46
C ALA A 272 8.38 15.77 -13.60
N ILE A 273 9.56 15.19 -13.71
CA ILE A 273 10.41 15.30 -14.90
C ILE A 273 10.38 13.96 -15.63
N VAL A 274 10.13 14.02 -16.93
CA VAL A 274 10.16 12.85 -17.81
C VAL A 274 11.25 12.99 -18.86
N GLU A 275 11.87 11.89 -19.24
CA GLU A 275 12.86 11.80 -20.31
C GLU A 275 12.48 10.63 -21.23
N ASN A 276 12.20 10.95 -22.50
CA ASN A 276 11.82 9.96 -23.51
C ASN A 276 10.67 9.02 -23.08
N GLY A 277 9.67 9.58 -22.41
CA GLY A 277 8.49 8.86 -21.94
C GLY A 277 8.68 8.08 -20.64
N SER A 278 9.83 8.20 -20.00
CA SER A 278 10.11 7.58 -18.70
C SER A 278 10.18 8.62 -17.60
N LEU A 279 9.60 8.31 -16.43
CA LEU A 279 9.82 9.11 -15.23
C LEU A 279 11.30 9.09 -14.84
N THR A 280 11.81 10.25 -14.44
CA THR A 280 13.09 10.35 -13.72
C THR A 280 12.84 10.18 -12.22
N ASP A 281 13.88 10.28 -11.40
CA ASP A 281 13.81 10.35 -9.94
C ASP A 281 13.34 11.73 -9.40
N VAL A 282 13.00 12.67 -10.31
CA VAL A 282 12.43 13.97 -9.95
C VAL A 282 10.93 13.96 -10.14
N TYR A 283 10.20 13.70 -9.07
CA TYR A 283 8.74 13.77 -9.04
C TYR A 283 8.25 14.18 -7.65
N GLN A 284 7.13 14.91 -7.61
CA GLN A 284 6.57 15.43 -6.37
C GLN A 284 5.03 15.47 -6.44
N PRO A 285 4.34 14.95 -5.42
CA PRO A 285 2.90 15.11 -5.31
C PRO A 285 2.53 16.54 -4.97
N LEU A 286 1.38 16.98 -5.46
CA LEU A 286 0.79 18.26 -5.08
C LEU A 286 -0.13 18.04 -3.88
N TYR A 287 0.28 18.54 -2.71
CA TYR A 287 -0.46 18.37 -1.45
C TYR A 287 -1.18 19.63 -0.96
N GLY A 288 -1.01 20.74 -1.64
CA GLY A 288 -1.59 22.00 -1.20
C GLY A 288 -1.52 23.08 -2.27
N GLY A 289 -1.94 24.28 -1.91
CA GLY A 289 -2.01 25.41 -2.82
C GLY A 289 -3.32 25.49 -3.59
N THR A 290 -3.29 26.25 -4.67
CA THR A 290 -4.45 26.53 -5.52
C THR A 290 -4.06 26.38 -6.99
N ILE A 291 -4.88 25.68 -7.75
CA ILE A 291 -4.78 25.62 -9.20
C ILE A 291 -5.88 26.48 -9.79
N THR A 292 -5.52 27.51 -10.54
CA THR A 292 -6.50 28.35 -11.27
C THR A 292 -6.41 28.08 -12.75
N ILE A 293 -7.53 27.72 -13.38
CA ILE A 293 -7.62 27.43 -14.81
C ILE A 293 -8.49 28.50 -15.47
N THR A 294 -7.93 29.14 -16.49
CA THR A 294 -8.64 30.19 -17.24
C THR A 294 -8.63 29.86 -18.72
N ASP A 295 -9.83 29.79 -19.32
CA ASP A 295 -9.99 29.71 -20.76
C ASP A 295 -9.83 31.11 -21.37
N ASN A 296 -8.88 31.27 -22.26
CA ASN A 296 -8.58 32.52 -22.91
C ASN A 296 -9.42 32.72 -24.19
N ALA A 297 -9.66 33.96 -24.59
CA ALA A 297 -10.46 34.27 -25.76
C ALA A 297 -9.82 33.82 -27.09
N ASP A 298 -8.53 33.53 -27.10
CA ASP A 298 -7.78 33.01 -28.26
C ASP A 298 -7.80 31.50 -28.38
N GLY A 299 -8.49 30.80 -27.46
CA GLY A 299 -8.62 29.35 -27.44
C GLY A 299 -7.48 28.63 -26.69
N THR A 300 -6.62 29.39 -26.02
CA THR A 300 -5.62 28.80 -25.10
C THR A 300 -6.17 28.69 -23.70
N THR A 301 -5.57 27.85 -22.86
CA THR A 301 -5.88 27.71 -21.44
C THR A 301 -4.67 28.08 -20.60
N THR A 302 -4.86 28.92 -19.60
CA THR A 302 -3.81 29.31 -18.67
C THR A 302 -4.00 28.55 -17.35
N PHE A 303 -2.93 27.92 -16.87
CA PHE A 303 -2.83 27.33 -15.56
C PHE A 303 -1.96 28.21 -14.67
N THR A 304 -2.48 28.55 -13.49
CA THR A 304 -1.71 29.23 -12.43
C THR A 304 -1.73 28.30 -11.21
N ILE A 305 -0.53 28.02 -10.70
CA ILE A 305 -0.32 27.04 -9.63
C ILE A 305 0.37 27.76 -8.46
#